data_04bb321457b2412d5108d9caf0198f97
#
_entry.id   04bb321457b2412d5108d9caf0198f97
#
_cell.length_a   1.000
_cell.length_b   1.000
_cell.length_c   1.000
_cell.angle_alpha   90.00
_cell.angle_beta   90.00
_cell.angle_gamma   90.00
#
_symmetry.space_group_name_H-M   'P 1'
#
loop_
_entity.id
_entity.type
_entity.pdbx_description
1 polymer ?
#
loop_
_entity_poly.entity_id
_entity_poly.type
_entity_poly.pdbx_seq_one_letter_code
_entity_poly.pdbx_strand_id
1 'polypeptide(L)'
;MFPTPLTAFALASFMAVVASSVNGSGTINFGSSVEHLSVRVSGSSGRATFEDKAAGGNVNGQIDINCVNIAGNTATLSGLVTHSNKKSMIGQEGVFRIVDNGSKKATPDMASLINFHQPGTSTDCNAGEFDLTPVKGNFTIQ
;
A
#
# COMPACT_ATOMS: atom_id res chain seq x y z
N MET A 1 60.64 1.81 -23.63
CA MET A 1 59.25 1.34 -23.63
C MET A 1 58.75 1.39 -22.23
N PHE A 2 57.90 2.37 -21.92
CA PHE A 2 57.36 2.57 -20.58
C PHE A 2 55.95 1.98 -20.54
N PRO A 3 55.65 1.06 -19.60
CA PRO A 3 54.31 0.58 -19.46
C PRO A 3 53.40 1.71 -18.95
N THR A 4 52.38 2.03 -19.69
CA THR A 4 51.32 2.93 -19.24
C THR A 4 50.60 2.29 -18.08
N PRO A 5 50.42 2.97 -16.93
CA PRO A 5 49.65 2.42 -15.87
C PRO A 5 48.19 2.32 -16.33
N LEU A 6 47.66 1.10 -16.29
CA LEU A 6 46.25 0.88 -16.40
C LEU A 6 45.61 1.50 -15.15
N THR A 7 45.02 2.66 -15.32
CA THR A 7 44.12 3.21 -14.33
C THR A 7 42.83 2.40 -14.35
N ALA A 8 42.76 1.48 -13.42
CA ALA A 8 41.49 0.80 -13.16
C ALA A 8 40.50 1.84 -12.60
N PHE A 9 39.56 2.27 -13.44
CA PHE A 9 38.38 2.99 -12.93
C PHE A 9 37.52 2.03 -12.16
N ALA A 10 37.57 2.12 -10.84
CA ALA A 10 36.59 1.48 -10.00
C ALA A 10 35.26 2.20 -10.24
N LEU A 11 34.38 1.59 -11.00
CA LEU A 11 32.97 1.97 -11.06
C LEU A 11 32.37 1.63 -9.69
N ALA A 12 32.33 2.62 -8.82
CA ALA A 12 31.54 2.53 -7.62
C ALA A 12 30.07 2.51 -8.06
N SER A 13 29.50 1.33 -8.13
CA SER A 13 28.05 1.18 -8.26
C SER A 13 27.41 1.72 -6.98
N PHE A 14 27.01 2.98 -7.01
CA PHE A 14 26.11 3.48 -5.99
C PHE A 14 24.77 2.79 -6.17
N MET A 15 24.53 1.73 -5.42
CA MET A 15 23.19 1.26 -5.18
C MET A 15 22.51 2.35 -4.35
N ALA A 16 21.75 3.20 -5.03
CA ALA A 16 20.79 4.04 -4.36
C ALA A 16 19.79 3.10 -3.69
N VAL A 17 19.91 2.91 -2.38
CA VAL A 17 18.85 2.30 -1.59
C VAL A 17 17.73 3.31 -1.60
N VAL A 18 16.77 3.13 -2.53
CA VAL A 18 15.52 3.87 -2.49
C VAL A 18 14.75 3.29 -1.31
N ALA A 19 14.82 3.99 -0.15
CA ALA A 19 13.94 3.69 0.95
C ALA A 19 12.51 3.92 0.47
N SER A 20 11.77 2.85 0.26
CA SER A 20 10.36 2.92 -0.11
C SER A 20 9.52 2.84 1.15
N SER A 21 8.56 3.74 1.26
CA SER A 21 7.60 3.73 2.36
C SER A 21 6.23 4.19 1.87
N VAL A 22 5.19 3.70 2.52
CA VAL A 22 3.81 4.13 2.32
C VAL A 22 3.22 4.44 3.68
N ASN A 23 2.88 5.69 3.92
CA ASN A 23 2.36 6.14 5.20
C ASN A 23 1.20 7.10 5.00
N GLY A 24 0.27 7.06 5.91
CA GLY A 24 -0.82 8.00 5.96
C GLY A 24 -2.15 7.39 6.33
N SER A 25 -3.17 8.21 6.27
CA SER A 25 -4.54 7.80 6.57
C SER A 25 -5.55 8.62 5.78
N GLY A 26 -6.69 8.04 5.55
CA GLY A 26 -7.75 8.71 4.86
C GLY A 26 -9.08 8.00 4.94
N THR A 27 -10.11 8.70 4.51
CA THR A 27 -11.48 8.23 4.46
C THR A 27 -11.94 8.10 3.02
N ILE A 28 -12.48 6.95 2.68
CA ILE A 28 -13.00 6.62 1.36
C ILE A 28 -14.51 6.46 1.48
N ASN A 29 -15.26 7.21 0.68
CA ASN A 29 -16.72 7.13 0.66
C ASN A 29 -17.18 6.30 -0.53
N PHE A 30 -17.97 5.27 -0.26
CA PHE A 30 -18.59 4.41 -1.26
C PHE A 30 -20.10 4.35 -1.05
N GLY A 31 -20.83 5.22 -1.73
CA GLY A 31 -22.27 5.27 -1.58
C GLY A 31 -22.67 5.44 -0.11
N SER A 32 -23.32 4.42 0.47
CA SER A 32 -23.73 4.42 1.89
C SER A 32 -22.66 3.90 2.86
N SER A 33 -21.50 3.46 2.35
CA SER A 33 -20.42 2.90 3.15
C SER A 33 -19.24 3.86 3.23
N VAL A 34 -18.54 3.83 4.36
CA VAL A 34 -17.35 4.65 4.61
C VAL A 34 -16.24 3.74 5.12
N GLU A 35 -15.10 3.78 4.45
CA GLU A 35 -13.90 3.08 4.90
C GLU A 35 -12.88 4.09 5.43
N HIS A 36 -12.38 3.87 6.64
CA HIS A 36 -11.20 4.55 7.17
C HIS A 36 -10.00 3.62 7.01
N LEU A 37 -8.99 4.11 6.33
CA LEU A 37 -7.77 3.36 6.06
C LEU A 37 -6.56 4.09 6.63
N SER A 38 -5.72 3.37 7.36
CA SER A 38 -4.44 3.88 7.84
C SER A 38 -3.34 2.90 7.49
N VAL A 39 -2.24 3.39 6.94
CA VAL A 39 -1.13 2.57 6.44
C VAL A 39 0.19 3.05 7.01
N ARG A 40 1.00 2.10 7.45
CA ARG A 40 2.38 2.33 7.87
C ARG A 40 3.23 1.18 7.38
N VAL A 41 3.95 1.42 6.30
CA VAL A 41 4.75 0.40 5.61
C VAL A 41 6.12 0.98 5.30
N SER A 42 7.15 0.18 5.57
CA SER A 42 8.54 0.49 5.22
C SER A 42 9.17 -0.72 4.54
N GLY A 43 9.74 -0.50 3.34
CA GLY A 43 10.24 -1.60 2.52
C GLY A 43 9.09 -2.49 2.04
N SER A 44 9.17 -3.79 2.32
CA SER A 44 8.19 -4.79 1.88
C SER A 44 7.24 -5.24 2.98
N SER A 45 7.25 -4.60 4.15
CA SER A 45 6.44 -5.02 5.29
C SER A 45 5.90 -3.84 6.08
N GLY A 46 4.84 -4.08 6.81
CA GLY A 46 4.21 -3.09 7.66
C GLY A 46 2.78 -3.49 8.02
N ARG A 47 1.99 -2.49 8.29
CA ARG A 47 0.64 -2.68 8.81
C ARG A 47 -0.34 -1.71 8.18
N ALA A 48 -1.52 -2.20 7.86
CA ALA A 48 -2.68 -1.38 7.56
C ALA A 48 -3.80 -1.68 8.54
N THR A 49 -4.53 -0.66 8.93
CA THR A 49 -5.76 -0.81 9.70
C THR A 49 -6.93 -0.26 8.91
N PHE A 50 -8.07 -0.90 9.01
CA PHE A 50 -9.27 -0.48 8.32
C PHE A 50 -10.47 -0.51 9.25
N GLU A 51 -11.42 0.37 8.97
CA GLU A 51 -12.72 0.39 9.64
C GLU A 51 -13.77 0.73 8.59
N ASP A 52 -14.62 -0.24 8.31
CA ASP A 52 -15.73 -0.09 7.38
C ASP A 52 -17.02 0.16 8.17
N LYS A 53 -17.65 1.29 7.89
CA LYS A 53 -18.93 1.67 8.45
C LYS A 53 -20.00 1.55 7.37
N ALA A 54 -20.95 0.66 7.59
CA ALA A 54 -22.09 0.45 6.72
C ALA A 54 -23.37 0.35 7.53
N ALA A 55 -24.52 0.43 6.86
CA ALA A 55 -25.82 0.36 7.52
C ALA A 55 -26.06 -0.96 8.29
N GLY A 56 -25.36 -2.04 7.94
CA GLY A 56 -25.45 -3.34 8.59
C GLY A 56 -24.48 -3.55 9.75
N GLY A 57 -23.70 -2.55 10.13
CA GLY A 57 -22.72 -2.63 11.21
C GLY A 57 -21.31 -2.25 10.80
N ASN A 58 -20.41 -2.19 11.78
CA ASN A 58 -19.03 -1.83 11.57
C ASN A 58 -18.14 -3.07 11.55
N VAL A 59 -17.24 -3.12 10.55
CA VAL A 59 -16.19 -4.13 10.47
C VAL A 59 -14.85 -3.42 10.54
N ASN A 60 -13.99 -3.84 11.43
CA ASN A 60 -12.63 -3.30 11.52
C ASN A 60 -11.61 -4.42 11.54
N GLY A 61 -10.38 -4.08 11.25
CA GLY A 61 -9.31 -5.04 11.30
C GLY A 61 -7.94 -4.46 11.04
N GLN A 62 -6.99 -5.37 11.09
CA GLN A 62 -5.59 -5.10 10.86
C GLN A 62 -5.06 -6.10 9.84
N ILE A 63 -4.30 -5.58 8.89
CA ILE A 63 -3.63 -6.36 7.86
C ILE A 63 -2.13 -6.24 8.10
N ASP A 64 -1.45 -7.37 8.22
CA ASP A 64 0.01 -7.41 8.19
C ASP A 64 0.46 -7.48 6.72
N ILE A 65 1.02 -6.37 6.25
CA ILE A 65 1.45 -6.21 4.86
C ILE A 65 2.73 -7.00 4.64
N ASN A 66 2.75 -7.81 3.61
CA ASN A 66 3.89 -8.63 3.21
C ASN A 66 4.25 -8.54 1.72
N CYS A 67 3.47 -7.78 0.95
CA CYS A 67 3.75 -7.50 -0.46
C CYS A 67 3.48 -6.04 -0.74
N VAL A 68 4.49 -5.36 -1.30
CA VAL A 68 4.42 -3.94 -1.65
C VAL A 68 5.00 -3.74 -3.04
N ASN A 69 4.20 -3.15 -3.93
CA ASN A 69 4.64 -2.77 -5.25
C ASN A 69 4.42 -1.28 -5.44
N ILE A 70 5.52 -0.54 -5.61
CA ILE A 70 5.49 0.90 -5.84
C ILE A 70 5.94 1.17 -7.26
N ALA A 71 5.08 1.84 -8.02
CA ALA A 71 5.36 2.31 -9.38
C ALA A 71 5.00 3.79 -9.45
N GLY A 72 6.04 4.65 -9.47
CA GLY A 72 5.85 6.10 -9.43
C GLY A 72 5.15 6.54 -8.14
N ASN A 73 4.00 7.17 -8.27
CA ASN A 73 3.18 7.65 -7.15
C ASN A 73 2.10 6.65 -6.70
N THR A 74 2.16 5.42 -7.18
CA THR A 74 1.14 4.40 -6.94
C THR A 74 1.73 3.23 -6.17
N ALA A 75 1.09 2.83 -5.08
CA ALA A 75 1.45 1.66 -4.30
C ALA A 75 0.30 0.65 -4.30
N THR A 76 0.62 -0.60 -4.56
CA THR A 76 -0.28 -1.73 -4.37
C THR A 76 0.25 -2.58 -3.22
N LEU A 77 -0.60 -2.85 -2.25
CA LEU A 77 -0.23 -3.50 -1.01
C LEU A 77 -1.14 -4.70 -0.77
N SER A 78 -0.57 -5.77 -0.23
CA SER A 78 -1.35 -6.92 0.20
C SER A 78 -0.76 -7.55 1.45
N GLY A 79 -1.60 -8.28 2.17
CA GLY A 79 -1.21 -9.01 3.35
C GLY A 79 -2.38 -9.75 3.98
N LEU A 80 -2.10 -10.40 5.11
CA LEU A 80 -3.09 -11.20 5.82
C LEU A 80 -3.77 -10.39 6.92
N VAL A 81 -5.07 -10.57 7.06
CA VAL A 81 -5.82 -10.03 8.18
C VAL A 81 -5.44 -10.82 9.43
N THR A 82 -4.86 -10.13 10.41
CA THR A 82 -4.39 -10.73 11.67
C THR A 82 -5.32 -10.45 12.84
N HIS A 83 -6.07 -9.35 12.76
CA HIS A 83 -7.06 -8.96 13.77
C HIS A 83 -8.30 -8.43 13.07
N SER A 84 -9.47 -8.77 13.60
CA SER A 84 -10.76 -8.23 13.17
C SER A 84 -11.83 -8.51 14.21
N ASN A 85 -12.80 -7.59 14.32
CA ASN A 85 -14.02 -7.84 15.09
C ASN A 85 -14.95 -8.86 14.40
N LYS A 86 -14.73 -9.12 13.12
CA LYS A 86 -15.40 -10.17 12.36
C LYS A 86 -14.43 -11.34 12.17
N LYS A 87 -14.59 -12.38 12.98
CA LYS A 87 -13.64 -13.50 13.04
C LYS A 87 -13.41 -14.21 11.72
N SER A 88 -14.42 -14.25 10.85
CA SER A 88 -14.30 -14.87 9.53
C SER A 88 -13.33 -14.17 8.60
N MET A 89 -12.95 -12.93 8.90
CA MET A 89 -11.97 -12.18 8.11
C MET A 89 -10.53 -12.52 8.48
N ILE A 90 -10.28 -13.01 9.69
CA ILE A 90 -8.94 -13.36 10.13
C ILE A 90 -8.39 -14.49 9.26
N GLY A 91 -7.20 -14.27 8.69
CA GLY A 91 -6.56 -15.19 7.76
C GLY A 91 -6.91 -14.96 6.29
N GLN A 92 -7.86 -14.10 5.98
CA GLN A 92 -8.08 -13.66 4.61
C GLN A 92 -6.95 -12.74 4.15
N GLU A 93 -6.70 -12.72 2.85
CA GLU A 93 -5.77 -11.79 2.22
C GLU A 93 -6.52 -10.54 1.77
N GLY A 94 -5.99 -9.38 2.15
CA GLY A 94 -6.49 -8.09 1.68
C GLY A 94 -5.52 -7.47 0.69
N VAL A 95 -6.04 -6.91 -0.41
CA VAL A 95 -5.24 -6.19 -1.41
C VAL A 95 -5.91 -4.86 -1.75
N PHE A 96 -5.12 -3.81 -1.82
CA PHE A 96 -5.60 -2.46 -2.12
C PHE A 96 -4.52 -1.61 -2.78
N ARG A 97 -4.95 -0.51 -3.37
CA ARG A 97 -4.07 0.42 -4.08
C ARG A 97 -4.24 1.83 -3.57
N ILE A 98 -3.12 2.55 -3.47
CA ILE A 98 -3.05 3.95 -3.07
C ILE A 98 -2.31 4.73 -4.14
N VAL A 99 -2.82 5.93 -4.45
CA VAL A 99 -2.16 6.90 -5.33
C VAL A 99 -1.90 8.18 -4.53
N ASP A 100 -0.63 8.55 -4.42
CA ASP A 100 -0.19 9.79 -3.79
C ASP A 100 -0.10 10.89 -4.85
N ASN A 101 -1.04 11.81 -4.84
CA ASN A 101 -1.08 12.98 -5.74
C ASN A 101 -0.47 14.24 -5.12
N GLY A 102 0.25 14.08 -4.00
CA GLY A 102 0.89 15.18 -3.30
C GLY A 102 -0.01 15.84 -2.26
N SER A 103 0.47 16.92 -1.68
CA SER A 103 -0.22 17.61 -0.59
C SER A 103 -1.18 18.70 -1.03
N LYS A 104 -1.35 18.90 -2.34
CA LYS A 104 -2.25 19.94 -2.87
C LYS A 104 -3.71 19.49 -2.76
N LYS A 105 -4.53 20.30 -2.10
CA LYS A 105 -5.96 20.02 -1.92
C LYS A 105 -6.75 19.91 -3.23
N ALA A 106 -6.27 20.54 -4.32
CA ALA A 106 -6.93 20.50 -5.63
C ALA A 106 -6.83 19.13 -6.32
N THR A 107 -5.85 18.30 -5.91
CA THR A 107 -5.65 16.97 -6.46
C THR A 107 -5.60 15.98 -5.30
N PRO A 108 -6.74 15.40 -4.92
CA PRO A 108 -6.77 14.47 -3.79
C PRO A 108 -6.00 13.19 -4.10
N ASP A 109 -5.47 12.56 -3.06
CA ASP A 109 -5.00 11.20 -3.14
C ASP A 109 -6.17 10.27 -3.49
N MET A 110 -5.86 9.15 -4.09
CA MET A 110 -6.84 8.16 -4.47
C MET A 110 -6.54 6.85 -3.74
N ALA A 111 -7.56 6.09 -3.45
CA ALA A 111 -7.41 4.74 -2.93
C ALA A 111 -8.54 3.83 -3.41
N SER A 112 -8.26 2.55 -3.45
CA SER A 112 -9.29 1.54 -3.67
C SER A 112 -9.83 1.04 -2.33
N LEU A 113 -11.01 0.45 -2.35
CA LEU A 113 -11.44 -0.44 -1.27
C LEU A 113 -10.47 -1.61 -1.15
N ILE A 114 -10.41 -2.20 0.02
CA ILE A 114 -9.67 -3.42 0.25
C ILE A 114 -10.48 -4.59 -0.32
N ASN A 115 -9.89 -5.33 -1.24
CA ASN A 115 -10.46 -6.57 -1.76
C ASN A 115 -9.97 -7.72 -0.90
N PHE A 116 -10.92 -8.42 -0.26
CA PHE A 116 -10.61 -9.57 0.59
C PHE A 116 -10.89 -10.87 -0.16
N HIS A 117 -9.96 -11.81 -0.08
CA HIS A 117 -10.12 -13.13 -0.67
C HIS A 117 -9.39 -14.21 0.16
N GLN A 118 -9.65 -15.46 -0.15
CA GLN A 118 -9.01 -16.57 0.52
C GLN A 118 -7.50 -16.60 0.27
N PRO A 119 -6.69 -16.97 1.27
CA PRO A 119 -5.25 -17.09 1.11
C PRO A 119 -4.88 -18.08 0.00
N GLY A 120 -3.80 -17.78 -0.72
CA GLY A 120 -3.27 -18.66 -1.77
C GLY A 120 -3.94 -18.52 -3.13
N THR A 121 -4.97 -17.70 -3.28
CA THR A 121 -5.61 -17.45 -4.58
C THR A 121 -4.92 -16.34 -5.37
N SER A 122 -4.24 -15.42 -4.71
CA SER A 122 -3.35 -14.44 -5.33
C SER A 122 -2.42 -13.88 -4.26
N THR A 123 -1.14 -14.07 -4.44
CA THR A 123 -0.11 -13.44 -3.60
C THR A 123 0.58 -12.28 -4.31
N ASP A 124 0.11 -11.95 -5.51
CA ASP A 124 0.73 -10.95 -6.37
C ASP A 124 0.07 -9.59 -6.17
N CYS A 125 0.76 -8.70 -5.46
CA CYS A 125 0.32 -7.31 -5.31
C CYS A 125 0.52 -6.48 -6.59
N ASN A 126 0.88 -7.08 -7.70
CA ASN A 126 0.91 -6.44 -9.03
C ASN A 126 -0.38 -6.68 -9.81
N ALA A 127 -1.14 -7.69 -9.43
CA ALA A 127 -2.34 -8.10 -10.17
C ALA A 127 -3.60 -7.45 -9.62
N GLY A 128 -4.56 -7.22 -10.49
CA GLY A 128 -5.90 -6.81 -10.16
C GLY A 128 -6.31 -5.47 -10.77
N GLU A 129 -7.60 -5.33 -10.94
CA GLU A 129 -8.24 -4.08 -11.27
C GLU A 129 -8.74 -3.42 -9.98
N PHE A 130 -8.47 -2.13 -9.86
CA PHE A 130 -8.82 -1.37 -8.67
C PHE A 130 -9.64 -0.15 -9.06
N ASP A 131 -10.81 -0.03 -8.47
CA ASP A 131 -11.63 1.18 -8.58
C ASP A 131 -11.09 2.23 -7.60
N LEU A 132 -10.40 3.23 -8.14
CA LEU A 132 -9.81 4.30 -7.36
C LEU A 132 -10.84 5.40 -7.07
N THR A 133 -10.91 5.80 -5.83
CA THR A 133 -11.83 6.83 -5.33
C THR A 133 -11.02 7.92 -4.61
N PRO A 134 -11.41 9.20 -4.73
CA PRO A 134 -10.78 10.27 -3.97
C PRO A 134 -10.84 10.03 -2.47
N VAL A 135 -9.75 10.31 -1.78
CA VAL A 135 -9.60 10.12 -0.34
C VAL A 135 -9.67 11.47 0.36
N LYS A 136 -10.37 11.52 1.49
CA LYS A 136 -10.24 12.61 2.45
C LYS A 136 -9.14 12.24 3.44
N GLY A 137 -7.99 12.84 3.28
CA GLY A 137 -6.79 12.53 4.05
C GLY A 137 -5.55 12.69 3.19
N ASN A 138 -4.47 12.12 3.66
CA ASN A 138 -3.20 12.19 2.95
C ASN A 138 -2.39 10.91 3.12
N PHE A 139 -1.92 10.38 2.00
CA PHE A 139 -0.95 9.31 1.94
C PHE A 139 0.36 9.84 1.35
N THR A 140 1.46 9.33 1.83
CA THR A 140 2.79 9.68 1.32
C THR A 140 3.49 8.41 0.87
N ILE A 141 3.93 8.40 -0.39
CA ILE A 141 4.75 7.34 -0.98
C ILE A 141 6.14 7.93 -1.24
N GLN A 142 7.14 7.33 -0.61
CA GLN A 142 8.55 7.78 -0.72
C GLN A 142 9.44 6.65 -1.18
#